data_b05588038386150cf37943c002aa09c7
#
_entry.id   b05588038386150cf37943c002aa09c7
#
_cell.length_a   1.000
_cell.length_b   1.000
_cell.length_c   1.000
_cell.angle_alpha   90.00
_cell.angle_beta   90.00
_cell.angle_gamma   90.00
#
_symmetry.space_group_name_H-M   'P 1'
#
loop_
_entity.id
_entity.type
_entity.pdbx_description
1 polymer ?
#
loop_
_entity_poly.entity_id
_entity_poly.type
_entity_poly.pdbx_seq_one_letter_code
_entity_poly.pdbx_strand_id
1 'polypeptide(L)'
;MSRELLASQKNHSGIVLDPRTKLAVLTTIAVFILGGSYEGVMQYYIIVLAAIPLLLLLSAGKWKGAVLYLLIFGGSLCLELFGLSYLTGVANFIAVAIVGLFLRFTPGIVMGYFVVTTTTVSEFVAAMERLYLPQQITIPMSVMFRFFPTVAEEWSAIGDAMRMRGVRFGGGKAGYILEYRMVPMMICSVKIGEELSAAALTRGLGGPVKRTNICKIGFRAQDIVLLLICLGAFAAQVYVWAARG
;
A
#
# COMPACT_ATOMS: atom_id res chain seq x y z
N MET A 1 3.07 18.26 -4.03
CA MET A 1 2.69 16.83 -4.10
C MET A 1 3.28 15.99 -2.97
N SER A 2 4.54 16.21 -2.53
CA SER A 2 5.15 15.45 -1.40
C SER A 2 4.59 15.82 -0.01
N ARG A 3 4.15 17.03 0.22
CA ARG A 3 3.55 17.47 1.50
C ARG A 3 2.16 16.86 1.77
N GLU A 4 1.38 16.57 0.73
CA GLU A 4 0.04 16.00 0.88
C GLU A 4 0.05 14.51 1.22
N LEU A 5 1.03 13.75 0.74
CA LEU A 5 1.15 12.32 1.01
C LEU A 5 1.55 12.01 2.46
N LEU A 6 2.30 12.92 3.09
CA LEU A 6 2.80 12.75 4.46
C LEU A 6 1.95 13.51 5.49
N ALA A 7 1.24 14.54 5.04
CA ALA A 7 0.29 15.33 5.83
C ALA A 7 -1.16 14.85 5.65
N SER A 8 -1.39 13.62 5.18
CA SER A 8 -2.73 13.00 5.19
C SER A 8 -3.22 12.78 6.63
N GLN A 9 -3.16 13.86 7.38
CA GLN A 9 -3.87 14.03 8.61
C GLN A 9 -5.29 14.43 8.24
N LYS A 10 -6.22 13.50 8.47
CA LYS A 10 -7.61 13.84 8.71
C LYS A 10 -8.53 14.03 7.49
N ASN A 11 -8.91 12.94 6.91
CA ASN A 11 -10.33 12.81 6.57
C ASN A 11 -10.77 11.38 6.91
N HIS A 12 -10.94 11.12 8.20
CA HIS A 12 -11.67 9.96 8.68
C HIS A 12 -13.18 10.18 8.50
N SER A 13 -13.59 10.44 7.27
CA SER A 13 -14.99 10.31 6.91
C SER A 13 -15.21 8.87 6.45
N GLY A 14 -15.45 7.96 7.40
CA GLY A 14 -15.74 6.58 7.05
C GLY A 14 -15.38 5.58 8.15
N ILE A 15 -15.45 4.32 7.79
CA ILE A 15 -15.11 3.19 8.66
C ILE A 15 -13.61 3.27 9.04
N VAL A 16 -13.34 3.53 10.32
CA VAL A 16 -11.96 3.54 10.84
C VAL A 16 -11.57 2.08 11.13
N LEU A 17 -10.81 1.49 10.22
CA LEU A 17 -10.27 0.14 10.32
C LEU A 17 -8.86 0.15 10.90
N ASP A 18 -8.54 -0.86 11.69
CA ASP A 18 -7.17 -1.08 12.17
C ASP A 18 -6.24 -1.34 10.97
N PRO A 19 -5.04 -0.72 10.90
CA PRO A 19 -4.09 -0.94 9.81
C PRO A 19 -3.68 -2.41 9.63
N ARG A 20 -3.70 -3.20 10.69
CA ARG A 20 -3.42 -4.65 10.61
C ARG A 20 -4.47 -5.39 9.81
N THR A 21 -5.75 -5.10 10.04
CA THR A 21 -6.87 -5.67 9.29
C THR A 21 -6.79 -5.28 7.83
N LYS A 22 -6.46 -4.02 7.53
CA LYS A 22 -6.28 -3.56 6.15
C LYS A 22 -5.17 -4.33 5.43
N LEU A 23 -4.03 -4.57 6.11
CA LEU A 23 -2.93 -5.37 5.56
C LEU A 23 -3.31 -6.84 5.39
N ALA A 24 -4.00 -7.43 6.36
CA ALA A 24 -4.48 -8.81 6.26
C ALA A 24 -5.44 -8.98 5.08
N VAL A 25 -6.41 -8.07 4.91
CA VAL A 25 -7.34 -8.08 3.78
C VAL A 25 -6.59 -7.89 2.45
N LEU A 26 -5.64 -6.95 2.38
CA LEU A 26 -4.81 -6.76 1.18
C LEU A 26 -4.07 -8.04 0.80
N THR A 27 -3.41 -8.68 1.76
CA THR A 27 -2.66 -9.93 1.54
C THR A 27 -3.59 -11.06 1.11
N THR A 28 -4.75 -11.18 1.75
CA THR A 28 -5.76 -12.19 1.40
C THR A 28 -6.25 -11.98 -0.03
N ILE A 29 -6.62 -10.76 -0.41
CA ILE A 29 -7.06 -10.42 -1.77
C ILE A 29 -5.94 -10.73 -2.78
N ALA A 30 -4.69 -10.35 -2.49
CA ALA A 30 -3.57 -10.62 -3.37
C ALA A 30 -3.36 -12.14 -3.56
N VAL A 31 -3.36 -12.92 -2.50
CA VAL A 31 -3.14 -14.37 -2.58
C VAL A 31 -4.28 -15.08 -3.32
N PHE A 32 -5.53 -14.77 -2.99
CA PHE A 32 -6.68 -15.50 -3.53
C PHE A 32 -7.07 -15.08 -4.94
N ILE A 33 -6.97 -13.80 -5.28
CA ILE A 33 -7.37 -13.30 -6.59
C ILE A 33 -6.27 -13.55 -7.63
N LEU A 34 -4.98 -13.40 -7.26
CA LEU A 34 -3.87 -13.68 -8.16
C LEU A 34 -3.57 -15.17 -8.31
N GLY A 35 -3.64 -15.95 -7.21
CA GLY A 35 -3.25 -17.36 -7.16
C GLY A 35 -4.41 -18.35 -7.12
N GLY A 36 -5.65 -17.91 -6.91
CA GLY A 36 -6.81 -18.79 -6.75
C GLY A 36 -7.30 -19.40 -8.06
N SER A 37 -7.74 -20.68 -7.99
CA SER A 37 -8.50 -21.32 -9.07
C SER A 37 -9.95 -20.83 -9.05
N TYR A 38 -10.48 -20.48 -10.22
CA TYR A 38 -11.89 -20.05 -10.38
C TYR A 38 -12.87 -21.24 -10.47
N GLU A 39 -12.60 -22.34 -9.78
CA GLU A 39 -13.41 -23.57 -9.85
C GLU A 39 -14.20 -23.81 -8.55
N GLY A 40 -15.46 -24.17 -8.69
CA GLY A 40 -16.32 -24.65 -7.61
C GLY A 40 -16.60 -23.62 -6.53
N VAL A 41 -16.47 -24.04 -5.26
CA VAL A 41 -16.77 -23.19 -4.09
C VAL A 41 -15.91 -21.93 -4.03
N MET A 42 -14.69 -21.99 -4.58
CA MET A 42 -13.72 -20.89 -4.56
C MET A 42 -14.20 -19.67 -5.36
N GLN A 43 -14.99 -19.87 -6.40
CA GLN A 43 -15.56 -18.78 -7.20
C GLN A 43 -16.42 -17.83 -6.35
N TYR A 44 -17.21 -18.37 -5.42
CA TYR A 44 -18.06 -17.55 -4.52
C TYR A 44 -17.20 -16.70 -3.57
N TYR A 45 -16.12 -17.27 -3.02
CA TYR A 45 -15.21 -16.53 -2.16
C TYR A 45 -14.48 -15.42 -2.90
N ILE A 46 -14.08 -15.63 -4.15
CA ILE A 46 -13.43 -14.60 -4.98
C ILE A 46 -14.38 -13.43 -5.23
N ILE A 47 -15.66 -13.69 -5.51
CA ILE A 47 -16.67 -12.64 -5.70
C ILE A 47 -16.86 -11.84 -4.40
N VAL A 48 -16.94 -12.51 -3.25
CA VAL A 48 -17.05 -11.84 -1.94
C VAL A 48 -15.81 -11.01 -1.64
N LEU A 49 -14.62 -11.55 -1.88
CA LEU A 49 -13.37 -10.80 -1.68
C LEU A 49 -13.27 -9.60 -2.63
N ALA A 50 -13.70 -9.73 -3.88
CA ALA A 50 -13.72 -8.62 -4.83
C ALA A 50 -14.73 -7.53 -4.46
N ALA A 51 -15.80 -7.84 -3.72
CA ALA A 51 -16.77 -6.87 -3.22
C ALA A 51 -16.21 -6.02 -2.05
N ILE A 52 -15.24 -6.54 -1.28
CA ILE A 52 -14.68 -5.85 -0.11
C ILE A 52 -14.05 -4.48 -0.47
N PRO A 53 -13.15 -4.35 -1.47
CA PRO A 53 -12.57 -3.07 -1.84
C PRO A 53 -13.63 -2.03 -2.25
N LEU A 54 -14.71 -2.46 -2.91
CA LEU A 54 -15.82 -1.59 -3.28
C LEU A 54 -16.52 -1.01 -2.04
N LEU A 55 -16.89 -1.86 -1.10
CA LEU A 55 -17.55 -1.45 0.13
C LEU A 55 -16.67 -0.53 0.98
N LEU A 56 -15.37 -0.82 1.04
CA LEU A 56 -14.41 0.00 1.78
C LEU A 56 -14.19 1.38 1.13
N LEU A 57 -14.14 1.46 -0.21
CA LEU A 57 -14.05 2.75 -0.91
C LEU A 57 -15.31 3.59 -0.73
N LEU A 58 -16.49 2.98 -0.80
CA LEU A 58 -17.76 3.65 -0.54
C LEU A 58 -17.80 4.20 0.89
N SER A 59 -17.41 3.41 1.88
CA SER A 59 -17.35 3.83 3.27
C SER A 59 -16.37 4.96 3.53
N ALA A 60 -15.26 5.02 2.79
CA ALA A 60 -14.26 6.09 2.87
C ALA A 60 -14.68 7.38 2.11
N GLY A 61 -15.86 7.42 1.51
CA GLY A 61 -16.36 8.57 0.77
C GLY A 61 -15.64 8.83 -0.56
N LYS A 62 -14.85 7.87 -1.05
CA LYS A 62 -14.10 7.99 -2.31
C LYS A 62 -14.92 7.50 -3.51
N TRP A 63 -16.01 8.19 -3.78
CA TRP A 63 -16.96 7.83 -4.84
C TRP A 63 -16.31 7.70 -6.22
N LYS A 64 -15.35 8.57 -6.55
CA LYS A 64 -14.65 8.50 -7.85
C LYS A 64 -13.88 7.19 -8.01
N GLY A 65 -13.19 6.74 -6.96
CA GLY A 65 -12.49 5.46 -6.95
C GLY A 65 -13.44 4.26 -7.01
N ALA A 66 -14.56 4.32 -6.28
CA ALA A 66 -15.58 3.26 -6.28
C ALA A 66 -16.27 3.12 -7.65
N VAL A 67 -16.63 4.24 -8.29
CA VAL A 67 -17.20 4.23 -9.64
C VAL A 67 -16.21 3.70 -10.67
N LEU A 68 -14.96 4.15 -10.61
CA LEU A 68 -13.90 3.67 -11.51
C LEU A 68 -13.69 2.15 -11.35
N TYR A 69 -13.65 1.67 -10.11
CA TYR A 69 -13.54 0.24 -9.81
C TYR A 69 -14.72 -0.55 -10.40
N LEU A 70 -15.95 -0.07 -10.17
CA LEU A 70 -17.17 -0.71 -10.67
C LEU A 70 -17.22 -0.73 -12.20
N LEU A 71 -16.78 0.34 -12.87
CA LEU A 71 -16.70 0.39 -14.33
C LEU A 71 -15.66 -0.60 -14.87
N ILE A 72 -14.44 -0.64 -14.31
CA ILE A 72 -13.38 -1.51 -14.79
C ILE A 72 -13.71 -2.97 -14.48
N PHE A 73 -14.02 -3.28 -13.22
CA PHE A 73 -14.27 -4.65 -12.77
C PHE A 73 -15.59 -5.19 -13.32
N GLY A 74 -16.67 -4.41 -13.23
CA GLY A 74 -17.98 -4.77 -13.77
C GLY A 74 -17.97 -4.87 -15.30
N GLY A 75 -17.29 -3.95 -16.00
CA GLY A 75 -17.10 -4.01 -17.45
C GLY A 75 -16.33 -5.25 -17.87
N SER A 76 -15.27 -5.62 -17.12
CA SER A 76 -14.50 -6.85 -17.37
C SER A 76 -15.35 -8.11 -17.14
N LEU A 77 -16.17 -8.14 -16.08
CA LEU A 77 -17.11 -9.25 -15.85
C LEU A 77 -18.16 -9.36 -16.96
N CYS A 78 -18.73 -8.25 -17.42
CA CYS A 78 -19.68 -8.25 -18.54
C CYS A 78 -19.04 -8.75 -19.83
N LEU A 79 -17.80 -8.35 -20.11
CA LEU A 79 -17.06 -8.83 -21.26
C LEU A 79 -16.75 -10.32 -21.17
N GLU A 80 -16.41 -10.82 -19.97
CA GLU A 80 -16.18 -12.26 -19.77
C GLU A 80 -17.45 -13.08 -20.00
N LEU A 81 -18.59 -12.65 -19.45
CA LEU A 81 -19.84 -13.40 -19.51
C LEU A 81 -20.52 -13.33 -20.88
N PHE A 82 -20.47 -12.18 -21.54
CA PHE A 82 -21.23 -11.95 -22.77
C PHE A 82 -20.34 -11.76 -24.00
N GLY A 83 -19.19 -11.09 -23.86
CA GLY A 83 -18.36 -10.70 -25.00
C GLY A 83 -17.58 -11.86 -25.60
N LEU A 84 -17.08 -12.77 -24.77
CA LEU A 84 -16.24 -13.88 -25.21
C LEU A 84 -17.03 -14.94 -26.02
N SER A 85 -18.35 -15.02 -25.83
CA SER A 85 -19.19 -15.96 -26.57
C SER A 85 -19.32 -15.63 -28.06
N TYR A 86 -19.05 -14.38 -28.45
CA TYR A 86 -19.14 -13.92 -29.84
C TYR A 86 -17.81 -13.92 -30.59
N LEU A 87 -16.70 -14.04 -29.89
CA LEU A 87 -15.37 -14.00 -30.48
C LEU A 87 -14.83 -15.42 -30.71
N THR A 88 -14.23 -15.66 -31.88
CA THR A 88 -13.62 -16.95 -32.23
C THR A 88 -12.17 -16.77 -32.69
N GLY A 89 -11.34 -17.79 -32.50
CA GLY A 89 -9.95 -17.79 -32.94
C GLY A 89 -8.98 -16.99 -32.04
N VAL A 90 -7.94 -16.43 -32.67
CA VAL A 90 -6.84 -15.73 -31.97
C VAL A 90 -7.34 -14.49 -31.24
N ALA A 91 -8.34 -13.79 -31.76
CA ALA A 91 -8.93 -12.62 -31.12
C ALA A 91 -9.58 -12.97 -29.78
N ASN A 92 -10.26 -14.11 -29.69
CA ASN A 92 -10.81 -14.60 -28.42
C ASN A 92 -9.72 -14.87 -27.37
N PHE A 93 -8.63 -15.53 -27.78
CA PHE A 93 -7.51 -15.82 -26.88
C PHE A 93 -6.90 -14.53 -26.27
N ILE A 94 -6.68 -13.51 -27.11
CA ILE A 94 -6.15 -12.22 -26.65
C ILE A 94 -7.17 -11.52 -25.73
N ALA A 95 -8.45 -11.52 -26.08
CA ALA A 95 -9.50 -10.91 -25.28
C ALA A 95 -9.62 -11.57 -23.90
N VAL A 96 -9.63 -12.90 -23.81
CA VAL A 96 -9.64 -13.66 -22.55
C VAL A 96 -8.42 -13.30 -21.68
N ALA A 97 -7.23 -13.23 -22.28
CA ALA A 97 -6.02 -12.89 -21.57
C ALA A 97 -6.08 -11.48 -20.96
N ILE A 98 -6.53 -10.48 -21.72
CA ILE A 98 -6.65 -9.09 -21.29
C ILE A 98 -7.73 -8.95 -20.20
N VAL A 99 -8.92 -9.49 -20.42
CA VAL A 99 -10.03 -9.43 -19.45
C VAL A 99 -9.64 -10.14 -18.16
N GLY A 100 -9.04 -11.32 -18.24
CA GLY A 100 -8.55 -12.06 -17.07
C GLY A 100 -7.49 -11.30 -16.28
N LEU A 101 -6.61 -10.55 -16.98
CA LEU A 101 -5.63 -9.70 -16.32
C LEU A 101 -6.32 -8.57 -15.52
N PHE A 102 -7.29 -7.87 -16.12
CA PHE A 102 -8.03 -6.83 -15.42
C PHE A 102 -8.81 -7.37 -14.22
N LEU A 103 -9.47 -8.51 -14.34
CA LEU A 103 -10.23 -9.13 -13.25
C LEU A 103 -9.33 -9.53 -12.08
N ARG A 104 -8.11 -9.99 -12.36
CA ARG A 104 -7.16 -10.42 -11.31
C ARG A 104 -6.44 -9.26 -10.64
N PHE A 105 -6.01 -8.25 -11.39
CA PHE A 105 -5.20 -7.16 -10.82
C PHE A 105 -6.01 -6.02 -10.22
N THR A 106 -7.19 -5.71 -10.77
CA THR A 106 -7.98 -4.54 -10.35
C THR A 106 -8.33 -4.55 -8.86
N PRO A 107 -8.84 -5.64 -8.23
CA PRO A 107 -9.19 -5.63 -6.82
C PRO A 107 -7.98 -5.41 -5.91
N GLY A 108 -6.83 -6.02 -6.26
CA GLY A 108 -5.57 -5.85 -5.51
C GLY A 108 -5.04 -4.41 -5.57
N ILE A 109 -5.01 -3.81 -6.76
CA ILE A 109 -4.57 -2.42 -6.96
C ILE A 109 -5.48 -1.46 -6.20
N VAL A 110 -6.78 -1.65 -6.29
CA VAL A 110 -7.76 -0.79 -5.62
C VAL A 110 -7.70 -0.92 -4.11
N MET A 111 -7.49 -2.13 -3.59
CA MET A 111 -7.28 -2.33 -2.16
C MET A 111 -5.96 -1.68 -1.70
N GLY A 112 -4.87 -1.81 -2.48
CA GLY A 112 -3.62 -1.12 -2.22
C GLY A 112 -3.78 0.40 -2.19
N TYR A 113 -4.50 0.97 -3.16
CA TYR A 113 -4.84 2.39 -3.17
C TYR A 113 -5.62 2.82 -1.93
N PHE A 114 -6.60 2.01 -1.51
CA PHE A 114 -7.35 2.26 -0.27
C PHE A 114 -6.44 2.27 0.95
N VAL A 115 -5.56 1.27 1.12
CA VAL A 115 -4.63 1.19 2.25
C VAL A 115 -3.71 2.41 2.30
N VAL A 116 -3.07 2.77 1.18
CA VAL A 116 -2.15 3.91 1.13
C VAL A 116 -2.84 5.25 1.42
N THR A 117 -4.08 5.41 0.97
CA THR A 117 -4.79 6.69 1.13
C THR A 117 -5.52 6.82 2.46
N THR A 118 -5.76 5.74 3.18
CA THR A 118 -6.51 5.73 4.45
C THR A 118 -5.67 5.37 5.67
N THR A 119 -4.39 5.05 5.48
CA THR A 119 -3.49 4.69 6.58
C THR A 119 -2.38 5.72 6.65
N THR A 120 -2.23 6.36 7.80
CA THR A 120 -1.10 7.26 8.03
C THR A 120 0.16 6.45 8.32
N VAL A 121 1.31 7.04 8.04
CA VAL A 121 2.61 6.41 8.31
C VAL A 121 2.79 6.04 9.77
N SER A 122 2.35 6.90 10.68
CA SER A 122 2.42 6.65 12.12
C SER A 122 1.52 5.48 12.56
N GLU A 123 0.34 5.34 11.97
CA GLU A 123 -0.53 4.18 12.22
C GLU A 123 0.07 2.89 11.67
N PHE A 124 0.71 2.97 10.50
CA PHE A 124 1.39 1.83 9.90
C PHE A 124 2.55 1.33 10.78
N VAL A 125 3.42 2.24 11.26
CA VAL A 125 4.52 1.90 12.18
C VAL A 125 3.99 1.32 13.49
N ALA A 126 2.94 1.93 14.06
CA ALA A 126 2.31 1.43 15.28
C ALA A 126 1.67 0.03 15.07
N ALA A 127 1.12 -0.24 13.89
CA ALA A 127 0.62 -1.57 13.54
C ALA A 127 1.75 -2.61 13.46
N MET A 128 2.88 -2.24 12.87
CA MET A 128 4.07 -3.12 12.79
C MET A 128 4.62 -3.44 14.17
N GLU A 129 4.70 -2.45 15.07
CA GLU A 129 5.14 -2.66 16.45
C GLU A 129 4.21 -3.64 17.18
N ARG A 130 2.90 -3.52 16.98
CA ARG A 130 1.93 -4.44 17.59
C ARG A 130 1.88 -5.82 16.92
N LEU A 131 2.44 -6.01 15.74
CA LEU A 131 2.66 -7.31 15.11
C LEU A 131 3.92 -8.01 15.64
N TYR A 132 4.44 -7.54 16.78
CA TYR A 132 5.64 -8.08 17.42
C TYR A 132 6.91 -8.01 16.57
N LEU A 133 7.00 -7.08 15.62
CA LEU A 133 8.26 -6.83 14.95
C LEU A 133 9.30 -6.31 15.97
N PRO A 134 10.55 -6.78 15.88
CA PRO A 134 11.60 -6.36 16.79
C PRO A 134 11.86 -4.85 16.67
N GLN A 135 12.15 -4.22 17.79
CA GLN A 135 12.41 -2.77 17.88
C GLN A 135 13.55 -2.32 16.95
N GLN A 136 14.48 -3.21 16.64
CA GLN A 136 15.57 -3.00 15.70
C GLN A 136 15.08 -2.63 14.28
N ILE A 137 13.87 -3.05 13.89
CA ILE A 137 13.24 -2.72 12.60
C ILE A 137 12.30 -1.54 12.74
N THR A 138 11.51 -1.50 13.81
CA THR A 138 10.44 -0.50 14.00
C THR A 138 10.99 0.90 14.22
N ILE A 139 12.11 1.01 14.97
CA ILE A 139 12.76 2.31 15.23
C ILE A 139 13.33 2.93 13.95
N PRO A 140 14.20 2.25 13.18
CA PRO A 140 14.68 2.80 11.91
C PRO A 140 13.56 3.14 10.93
N MET A 141 12.52 2.32 10.86
CA MET A 141 11.38 2.56 9.98
C MET A 141 10.61 3.84 10.37
N SER A 142 10.40 4.07 11.67
CA SER A 142 9.79 5.29 12.18
C SER A 142 10.62 6.54 11.86
N VAL A 143 11.94 6.43 12.03
CA VAL A 143 12.89 7.49 11.68
C VAL A 143 12.89 7.76 10.18
N MET A 144 12.95 6.71 9.36
CA MET A 144 12.95 6.81 7.90
C MET A 144 11.72 7.60 7.39
N PHE A 145 10.53 7.26 7.85
CA PHE A 145 9.32 7.94 7.41
C PHE A 145 9.26 9.41 7.85
N ARG A 146 9.81 9.74 9.02
CA ARG A 146 9.93 11.13 9.47
C ARG A 146 10.98 11.90 8.67
N PHE A 147 12.00 11.21 8.17
CA PHE A 147 13.10 11.79 7.44
C PHE A 147 12.77 12.08 5.96
N PHE A 148 11.83 11.34 5.37
CA PHE A 148 11.40 11.52 3.98
C PHE A 148 11.06 12.99 3.61
N PRO A 149 10.24 13.71 4.39
CA PRO A 149 9.95 15.12 4.10
C PRO A 149 11.19 15.99 4.10
N THR A 150 12.09 15.79 5.07
CA THR A 150 13.34 16.55 5.19
C THR A 150 14.23 16.30 3.98
N VAL A 151 14.39 15.04 3.56
CA VAL A 151 15.13 14.68 2.34
C VAL A 151 14.53 15.34 1.09
N ALA A 152 13.21 15.39 0.99
CA ALA A 152 12.54 16.04 -0.14
C ALA A 152 12.76 17.57 -0.16
N GLU A 153 12.80 18.21 1.00
CA GLU A 153 13.13 19.63 1.15
C GLU A 153 14.58 19.93 0.77
N GLU A 154 15.52 19.14 1.29
CA GLU A 154 16.95 19.22 0.93
C GLU A 154 17.18 19.00 -0.57
N TRP A 155 16.49 18.01 -1.15
CA TRP A 155 16.55 17.75 -2.59
C TRP A 155 16.11 18.96 -3.42
N SER A 156 15.09 19.67 -2.99
CA SER A 156 14.61 20.88 -3.63
C SER A 156 15.61 22.02 -3.47
N ALA A 157 16.13 22.24 -2.25
CA ALA A 157 17.08 23.30 -1.94
C ALA A 157 18.39 23.14 -2.71
N ILE A 158 18.92 21.90 -2.81
CA ILE A 158 20.09 21.61 -3.64
C ILE A 158 19.79 21.92 -5.11
N GLY A 159 18.62 21.54 -5.61
CA GLY A 159 18.20 21.85 -6.97
C GLY A 159 18.14 23.36 -7.27
N ASP A 160 17.64 24.15 -6.34
CA ASP A 160 17.57 25.60 -6.47
C ASP A 160 18.97 26.23 -6.40
N ALA A 161 19.85 25.75 -5.53
CA ALA A 161 21.25 26.17 -5.48
C ALA A 161 22.01 25.88 -6.78
N MET A 162 21.74 24.72 -7.40
CA MET A 162 22.31 24.38 -8.71
C MET A 162 21.82 25.32 -9.82
N ARG A 163 20.53 25.66 -9.82
CA ARG A 163 19.96 26.61 -10.78
C ARG A 163 20.61 28.00 -10.66
N MET A 164 20.82 28.48 -9.43
CA MET A 164 21.51 29.75 -9.19
C MET A 164 22.97 29.74 -9.69
N ARG A 165 23.62 28.58 -9.67
CA ARG A 165 24.99 28.38 -10.23
C ARG A 165 25.02 28.14 -11.75
N GLY A 166 23.87 28.27 -12.43
CA GLY A 166 23.77 28.07 -13.88
C GLY A 166 23.82 26.61 -14.35
N VAL A 167 23.81 25.65 -13.44
CA VAL A 167 23.83 24.21 -13.78
C VAL A 167 22.41 23.79 -14.16
N ARG A 168 22.15 23.59 -15.47
CA ARG A 168 20.84 23.19 -15.99
C ARG A 168 20.85 21.74 -16.46
N PHE A 169 19.73 21.03 -16.25
CA PHE A 169 19.48 19.73 -16.86
C PHE A 169 19.41 19.91 -18.40
N GLY A 170 20.30 19.26 -19.15
CA GLY A 170 20.25 19.29 -20.60
C GLY A 170 21.58 19.58 -21.35
N GLY A 171 22.67 19.90 -20.67
CA GLY A 171 23.96 20.26 -21.27
C GLY A 171 24.92 19.10 -21.61
N GLY A 172 24.43 17.97 -22.12
CA GLY A 172 25.29 16.91 -22.72
C GLY A 172 26.10 16.03 -21.76
N LYS A 173 26.12 16.29 -20.46
CA LYS A 173 26.86 15.51 -19.45
C LYS A 173 25.97 15.15 -18.25
N ALA A 174 24.98 14.30 -18.49
CA ALA A 174 24.02 13.87 -17.47
C ALA A 174 24.68 13.28 -16.20
N GLY A 175 25.82 12.61 -16.33
CA GLY A 175 26.58 12.06 -15.21
C GLY A 175 27.06 13.13 -14.22
N TYR A 176 27.57 14.26 -14.70
CA TYR A 176 28.01 15.35 -13.81
C TYR A 176 26.87 16.01 -13.05
N ILE A 177 25.71 16.11 -13.66
CA ILE A 177 24.53 16.68 -13.00
C ILE A 177 24.07 15.80 -11.85
N LEU A 178 24.09 14.47 -12.04
CA LEU A 178 23.80 13.51 -11.00
C LEU A 178 24.80 13.61 -9.84
N GLU A 179 26.09 13.71 -10.15
CA GLU A 179 27.17 13.87 -9.17
C GLU A 179 27.01 15.18 -8.36
N TYR A 180 26.82 16.32 -9.02
CA TYR A 180 26.60 17.61 -8.36
C TYR A 180 25.37 17.64 -7.46
N ARG A 181 24.41 16.75 -7.64
CA ARG A 181 23.21 16.63 -6.83
C ARG A 181 23.32 15.54 -5.77
N MET A 182 23.89 14.38 -6.11
CA MET A 182 24.00 13.24 -5.20
C MET A 182 25.04 13.49 -4.11
N VAL A 183 26.21 14.07 -4.44
CA VAL A 183 27.26 14.29 -3.45
C VAL A 183 26.81 15.21 -2.29
N PRO A 184 26.26 16.42 -2.55
CA PRO A 184 25.75 17.25 -1.47
C PRO A 184 24.64 16.55 -0.67
N MET A 185 23.74 15.83 -1.35
CA MET A 185 22.64 15.11 -0.70
C MET A 185 23.14 14.04 0.26
N MET A 186 24.19 13.28 -0.14
CA MET A 186 24.80 12.27 0.72
C MET A 186 25.45 12.91 1.94
N ILE A 187 26.18 14.02 1.77
CA ILE A 187 26.82 14.75 2.87
C ILE A 187 25.77 15.27 3.85
N CYS A 188 24.71 15.91 3.36
CA CYS A 188 23.59 16.35 4.21
C CYS A 188 22.95 15.18 4.95
N SER A 189 22.71 14.07 4.28
CA SER A 189 22.06 12.88 4.89
C SER A 189 22.94 12.29 6.00
N VAL A 190 24.24 12.19 5.80
CA VAL A 190 25.18 11.71 6.84
C VAL A 190 25.18 12.65 8.04
N LYS A 191 25.30 13.96 7.82
CA LYS A 191 25.31 14.96 8.87
C LYS A 191 24.02 14.93 9.72
N ILE A 192 22.85 14.88 9.07
CA ILE A 192 21.57 14.76 9.75
C ILE A 192 21.50 13.44 10.53
N GLY A 193 22.01 12.35 9.98
CA GLY A 193 22.08 11.04 10.66
C GLY A 193 22.91 11.07 11.91
N GLU A 194 24.10 11.73 11.89
CA GLU A 194 24.96 11.91 13.05
C GLU A 194 24.28 12.75 14.14
N GLU A 195 23.70 13.90 13.77
CA GLU A 195 22.97 14.77 14.69
C GLU A 195 21.78 14.05 15.33
N LEU A 196 21.01 13.29 14.53
CA LEU A 196 19.87 12.52 15.01
C LEU A 196 20.31 11.39 15.94
N SER A 197 21.41 10.71 15.62
CA SER A 197 21.98 9.65 16.46
C SER A 197 22.43 10.20 17.81
N ALA A 198 23.16 11.31 17.82
CA ALA A 198 23.59 11.99 19.03
C ALA A 198 22.38 12.43 19.88
N ALA A 199 21.38 13.04 19.26
CA ALA A 199 20.15 13.45 19.94
C ALA A 199 19.34 12.26 20.47
N ALA A 200 19.35 11.12 19.78
CA ALA A 200 18.67 9.92 20.21
C ALA A 200 19.34 9.28 21.44
N LEU A 201 20.67 9.23 21.46
CA LEU A 201 21.45 8.73 22.61
C LEU A 201 21.25 9.59 23.85
N THR A 202 21.28 10.91 23.72
CA THR A 202 21.02 11.83 24.84
C THR A 202 19.60 11.72 25.39
N ARG A 203 18.64 11.30 24.57
CA ARG A 203 17.25 11.02 24.99
C ARG A 203 17.05 9.59 25.50
N GLY A 204 18.11 8.81 25.70
CA GLY A 204 18.06 7.47 26.26
C GLY A 204 17.63 6.39 25.27
N LEU A 205 17.93 6.56 23.98
CA LEU A 205 17.75 5.49 23.02
C LEU A 205 18.69 4.33 23.39
N GLY A 206 18.13 3.11 23.51
CA GLY A 206 18.89 1.93 23.96
C GLY A 206 18.82 1.66 25.46
N GLY A 207 18.17 2.53 26.25
CA GLY A 207 17.92 2.28 27.67
C GLY A 207 16.89 1.16 27.92
N PRO A 208 16.84 0.61 29.17
CA PRO A 208 15.99 -0.55 29.51
C PRO A 208 14.50 -0.23 29.59
N VAL A 209 14.09 1.00 29.29
CA VAL A 209 12.69 1.46 29.40
C VAL A 209 11.88 1.01 28.18
N LYS A 210 10.76 0.33 28.41
CA LYS A 210 9.80 0.00 27.35
C LYS A 210 9.15 1.27 26.81
N ARG A 211 9.24 1.47 25.50
CA ARG A 211 8.60 2.58 24.80
C ARG A 211 7.12 2.30 24.59
N THR A 212 6.31 3.34 24.73
CA THR A 212 4.86 3.30 24.46
C THR A 212 4.54 4.13 23.23
N ASN A 213 3.63 3.63 22.40
CA ASN A 213 3.17 4.34 21.22
C ASN A 213 1.96 5.22 21.57
N ILE A 214 1.97 6.48 21.14
CA ILE A 214 0.90 7.44 21.39
C ILE A 214 -0.32 7.19 20.49
N CYS A 215 -0.13 6.50 19.35
CA CYS A 215 -1.22 6.22 18.41
C CYS A 215 -2.23 5.25 19.04
N LYS A 216 -3.47 5.71 19.18
CA LYS A 216 -4.59 4.90 19.66
C LYS A 216 -5.10 4.03 18.51
N ILE A 217 -4.53 2.85 18.36
CA ILE A 217 -5.00 1.81 17.43
C ILE A 217 -5.72 0.75 18.26
N GLY A 218 -6.88 0.28 17.82
CA GLY A 218 -7.64 -0.75 18.50
C GLY A 218 -8.60 -1.48 17.59
N PHE A 219 -8.74 -2.78 17.78
CA PHE A 219 -9.72 -3.60 17.06
C PHE A 219 -11.15 -3.14 17.35
N ARG A 220 -11.93 -3.01 16.29
CA ARG A 220 -13.36 -2.75 16.33
C ARG A 220 -14.14 -3.97 15.83
N ALA A 221 -15.45 -4.01 16.07
CA ALA A 221 -16.30 -5.11 15.59
C ALA A 221 -16.19 -5.34 14.08
N GLN A 222 -15.99 -4.28 13.31
CA GLN A 222 -15.80 -4.31 11.85
C GLN A 222 -14.52 -5.03 11.42
N ASP A 223 -13.46 -4.89 12.22
CA ASP A 223 -12.17 -5.57 11.99
C ASP A 223 -12.30 -7.07 12.19
N ILE A 224 -13.07 -7.47 13.21
CA ILE A 224 -13.31 -8.89 13.52
C ILE A 224 -14.08 -9.55 12.38
N VAL A 225 -15.10 -8.90 11.83
CA VAL A 225 -15.88 -9.43 10.70
C VAL A 225 -14.98 -9.62 9.47
N LEU A 226 -14.16 -8.64 9.13
CA LEU A 226 -13.23 -8.73 7.99
C LEU A 226 -12.18 -9.84 8.19
N LEU A 227 -11.63 -9.96 9.39
CA LEU A 227 -10.69 -11.04 9.72
C LEU A 227 -11.35 -12.42 9.65
N LEU A 228 -12.59 -12.56 10.09
CA LEU A 228 -13.33 -13.82 9.96
C LEU A 228 -13.56 -14.20 8.49
N ILE A 229 -13.88 -13.23 7.63
CA ILE A 229 -14.01 -13.47 6.18
C ILE A 229 -12.66 -13.93 5.61
N CYS A 230 -11.55 -13.29 5.97
CA CYS A 230 -10.22 -13.69 5.55
C CYS A 230 -9.86 -15.11 6.01
N LEU A 231 -10.09 -15.43 7.28
CA LEU A 231 -9.87 -16.76 7.83
C LEU A 231 -10.75 -17.81 7.16
N GLY A 232 -12.01 -17.48 6.89
CA GLY A 232 -12.93 -18.36 6.15
C GLY A 232 -12.42 -18.67 4.74
N ALA A 233 -11.86 -17.69 4.04
CA ALA A 233 -11.25 -17.90 2.73
C ALA A 233 -10.05 -18.85 2.80
N PHE A 234 -9.16 -18.68 3.78
CA PHE A 234 -8.02 -19.59 3.99
C PHE A 234 -8.48 -21.01 4.37
N ALA A 235 -9.46 -21.13 5.25
CA ALA A 235 -10.02 -22.43 5.64
C ALA A 235 -10.67 -23.15 4.45
N ALA A 236 -11.42 -22.42 3.61
CA ALA A 236 -12.00 -22.98 2.39
C ALA A 236 -10.92 -23.47 1.41
N GLN A 237 -9.82 -22.73 1.26
CA GLN A 237 -8.70 -23.16 0.43
C GLN A 237 -8.06 -24.46 0.92
N VAL A 238 -7.79 -24.52 2.22
CA VAL A 238 -7.20 -25.73 2.84
C VAL A 238 -8.15 -26.93 2.68
N TYR A 239 -9.47 -26.71 2.86
CA TYR A 239 -10.47 -27.76 2.66
C TYR A 239 -10.49 -28.26 1.20
N VAL A 240 -10.50 -27.35 0.22
CA VAL A 240 -10.46 -27.72 -1.20
C VAL A 240 -9.18 -28.47 -1.55
N TRP A 241 -8.04 -28.05 -0.98
CA TRP A 241 -6.76 -28.74 -1.19
C TRP A 241 -6.78 -30.15 -0.59
N ALA A 242 -7.27 -30.29 0.64
CA ALA A 242 -7.39 -31.61 1.32
C ALA A 242 -8.42 -32.54 0.64
N ALA A 243 -9.45 -31.99 -0.01
CA ALA A 243 -10.45 -32.79 -0.74
C ALA A 243 -10.00 -33.24 -2.14
N ARG A 244 -8.92 -32.63 -2.68
CA ARG A 244 -8.33 -32.97 -3.98
C ARG A 244 -7.12 -33.90 -3.89
N GLY A 245 -6.53 -34.06 -2.72
CA GLY A 245 -5.44 -34.99 -2.44
C GLY A 245 -5.93 -36.30 -1.87
#